data_240cf6d9453bb842b264615ee3b3b9c0
#
_entry.id   240cf6d9453bb842b264615ee3b3b9c0
#
_cell.length_a   1.000
_cell.length_b   1.000
_cell.length_c   1.000
_cell.angle_alpha   90.00
_cell.angle_beta   90.00
_cell.angle_gamma   90.00
#
_symmetry.space_group_name_H-M   'P 1'
#
loop_
_entity.id
_entity.type
_entity.pdbx_description
1 polymer ?
#
loop_
_entity_poly.entity_id
_entity_poly.type
_entity_poly.pdbx_seq_one_letter_code
_entity_poly.pdbx_strand_id
1 'polypeptide(L)'
;MKISATLPLSNKQTFGRRLDKKEEQDYNKAIQEGLKVLDKELGMIVHNSTTPSKPIENTGIGSLLSENARANFMPLLAKHGFSKVQQEPDNYRRSWNPSPYSPLTAGKNIYMIPLEKLTTGEYGNILPLSALNFIVENRPNKEDNKVDFDYVVDKYDKALNIAYNNFLRRGEESLVAEFETFKTKNAEELEPQALFEVLSKTHKTDDWKTWPKVDRNLYNAKTEKQQEKATARLNKLREENARAIDFYYFKQMLAEREIEAAKATNEETGIRILGDSPIAFTPVEEWQNQDIFLKDIALGCPPDYFSADGQRWGFAVIDPETIFNEDGSLGEGGKLMQKRYEKMFQSSSGGARIDHIIGLIDPFVYSTKEDKMTPENSGRLYSSPNHKMLGKYAKSTDEEYAAILTKIVIPAAEKYGLTKDDIICEDLGEVTEPVARVMENLKLSGIAVTQFDYRGRFTAPEKIIMLGSHDNPSFIEFTQGKFNAAEASEDAKTKLEEKAHKLAMDTYTEDDDFDEYEAKISKDKKEFMLASFVELFTSPAKRVQVFFTDFFGIGKTYNRPGETEDCWTLRMPDDIEGEYEKNLREGNGFNLPEILARAIRHKGGKAAKDNKELLANLDKYADILKE
;
A
#
# COMPACT_ATOMS: atom_id res chain seq x y z
N MET A 1 -42.57 9.25 31.05
CA MET A 1 -42.06 10.52 30.51
C MET A 1 -41.02 10.17 29.44
N LYS A 2 -41.38 10.25 28.18
CA LYS A 2 -40.47 10.05 27.06
C LYS A 2 -39.73 11.36 26.82
N ILE A 3 -38.44 11.41 27.07
CA ILE A 3 -37.59 12.52 26.62
C ILE A 3 -37.00 12.08 25.29
N SER A 4 -37.56 12.56 24.22
CA SER A 4 -36.99 12.51 22.87
C SER A 4 -35.96 13.62 22.79
N ALA A 5 -34.67 13.27 22.86
CA ALA A 5 -33.59 14.19 22.52
C ALA A 5 -33.38 14.16 21.01
N THR A 6 -34.06 15.06 20.32
CA THR A 6 -33.69 15.44 18.95
C THR A 6 -32.38 16.22 19.01
N LEU A 7 -31.29 15.59 18.64
CA LEU A 7 -30.05 16.28 18.28
C LEU A 7 -30.35 17.21 17.09
N PRO A 8 -29.86 18.46 17.09
CA PRO A 8 -30.00 19.32 15.93
C PRO A 8 -29.24 18.71 14.76
N LEU A 9 -29.97 18.42 13.69
CA LEU A 9 -29.38 18.19 12.37
C LEU A 9 -28.52 19.41 12.05
N SER A 10 -27.20 19.21 12.01
CA SER A 10 -26.29 20.21 11.49
C SER A 10 -26.82 20.64 10.12
N ASN A 11 -26.90 21.95 9.90
CA ASN A 11 -27.20 22.55 8.61
C ASN A 11 -26.27 21.94 7.55
N LYS A 12 -26.79 20.97 6.78
CA LYS A 12 -26.18 20.58 5.52
C LYS A 12 -26.33 21.77 4.59
N GLN A 13 -25.30 22.61 4.51
CA GLN A 13 -25.10 23.42 3.33
C GLN A 13 -24.85 22.43 2.18
N THR A 14 -25.89 22.10 1.45
CA THR A 14 -25.80 21.39 0.18
C THR A 14 -25.19 22.35 -0.83
N PHE A 15 -23.91 22.28 -1.02
CA PHE A 15 -23.19 22.92 -2.11
C PHE A 15 -23.07 21.91 -3.23
N GLY A 16 -23.71 22.18 -4.38
CA GLY A 16 -23.62 21.40 -5.59
C GLY A 16 -24.84 20.51 -5.87
N ARG A 17 -25.11 20.31 -7.17
CA ARG A 17 -26.14 19.39 -7.64
C ARG A 17 -25.60 17.96 -7.58
N ARG A 18 -26.11 17.14 -6.66
CA ARG A 18 -25.84 15.70 -6.69
C ARG A 18 -26.52 15.05 -7.91
N LEU A 19 -25.80 14.13 -8.53
CA LEU A 19 -26.35 13.29 -9.59
C LEU A 19 -27.47 12.43 -8.99
N ASP A 20 -28.61 12.31 -9.70
CA ASP A 20 -29.59 11.29 -9.36
C ASP A 20 -29.12 9.89 -9.80
N LYS A 21 -29.83 8.83 -9.38
CA LYS A 21 -29.42 7.43 -9.67
C LYS A 21 -29.28 7.14 -11.17
N LYS A 22 -30.09 7.77 -12.01
CA LYS A 22 -30.00 7.58 -13.46
C LYS A 22 -28.77 8.31 -14.02
N GLU A 23 -28.58 9.54 -13.55
CA GLU A 23 -27.41 10.35 -13.93
C GLU A 23 -26.11 9.67 -13.46
N GLU A 24 -26.08 9.03 -12.28
CA GLU A 24 -24.92 8.25 -11.81
C GLU A 24 -24.63 7.05 -12.72
N GLN A 25 -25.66 6.33 -13.17
CA GLN A 25 -25.50 5.22 -14.12
C GLN A 25 -24.98 5.71 -15.48
N ASP A 26 -25.56 6.79 -16.01
CA ASP A 26 -25.13 7.38 -17.28
C ASP A 26 -23.71 7.96 -17.18
N TYR A 27 -23.37 8.58 -16.06
CA TYR A 27 -22.01 9.02 -15.72
C TYR A 27 -21.01 7.86 -15.75
N ASN A 28 -21.26 6.82 -14.95
CA ASN A 28 -20.39 5.65 -14.89
C ASN A 28 -20.21 5.01 -16.26
N LYS A 29 -21.30 4.90 -17.04
CA LYS A 29 -21.24 4.39 -18.40
C LYS A 29 -20.32 5.23 -19.30
N ALA A 30 -20.43 6.56 -19.24
CA ALA A 30 -19.57 7.46 -20.02
C ALA A 30 -18.09 7.31 -19.63
N ILE A 31 -17.79 7.17 -18.32
CA ILE A 31 -16.43 6.92 -17.83
C ILE A 31 -15.90 5.58 -18.38
N GLN A 32 -16.64 4.50 -18.24
CA GLN A 32 -16.23 3.17 -18.74
C GLN A 32 -16.01 3.15 -20.25
N GLU A 33 -16.87 3.80 -21.01
CA GLU A 33 -16.72 3.93 -22.46
C GLU A 33 -15.48 4.78 -22.82
N GLY A 34 -15.22 5.88 -22.09
CA GLY A 34 -14.03 6.71 -22.27
C GLY A 34 -12.74 5.96 -22.01
N LEU A 35 -12.67 5.22 -20.89
CA LEU A 35 -11.53 4.36 -20.56
C LEU A 35 -11.30 3.29 -21.66
N LYS A 36 -12.38 2.68 -22.16
CA LYS A 36 -12.30 1.69 -23.25
C LYS A 36 -11.79 2.28 -24.57
N VAL A 37 -12.24 3.48 -24.95
CA VAL A 37 -11.75 4.17 -26.17
C VAL A 37 -10.25 4.46 -26.10
N LEU A 38 -9.76 4.75 -24.90
CA LEU A 38 -8.35 5.04 -24.63
C LEU A 38 -7.51 3.77 -24.36
N ASP A 39 -8.13 2.59 -24.24
CA ASP A 39 -7.50 1.32 -23.83
C ASP A 39 -6.81 1.47 -22.45
N LYS A 40 -7.57 1.97 -21.45
CA LYS A 40 -7.06 2.24 -20.10
C LYS A 40 -7.78 1.42 -19.03
N GLU A 41 -7.01 0.92 -18.07
CA GLU A 41 -7.45 0.43 -16.78
C GLU A 41 -7.09 1.46 -15.71
N LEU A 42 -8.04 1.79 -14.83
CA LEU A 42 -7.85 2.80 -13.79
C LEU A 42 -7.80 2.14 -12.40
N GLY A 43 -6.71 2.38 -11.68
CA GLY A 43 -6.49 1.94 -10.31
C GLY A 43 -6.27 3.11 -9.35
N MET A 44 -6.64 2.91 -8.08
CA MET A 44 -6.37 3.87 -7.01
C MET A 44 -5.41 3.27 -5.98
N ILE A 45 -4.46 4.08 -5.51
CA ILE A 45 -3.62 3.74 -4.37
C ILE A 45 -4.29 4.34 -3.13
N VAL A 46 -4.73 3.48 -2.21
CA VAL A 46 -5.41 3.84 -0.96
C VAL A 46 -4.85 3.02 0.17
N HIS A 47 -4.27 3.66 1.15
CA HIS A 47 -3.82 2.97 2.35
C HIS A 47 -4.99 2.73 3.32
N ASN A 48 -5.02 1.55 3.95
CA ASN A 48 -6.11 1.14 4.85
C ASN A 48 -6.44 2.21 5.91
N SER A 49 -5.40 2.72 6.57
CA SER A 49 -5.53 3.72 7.63
C SER A 49 -6.13 5.06 7.20
N THR A 50 -6.12 5.34 5.87
CA THR A 50 -6.54 6.64 5.33
C THR A 50 -8.04 6.74 5.04
N THR A 51 -8.76 5.61 5.01
CA THR A 51 -10.15 5.57 4.52
C THR A 51 -11.12 6.33 5.42
N PRO A 52 -12.20 6.91 4.84
CA PRO A 52 -13.22 7.63 5.60
C PRO A 52 -14.01 6.68 6.50
N SER A 53 -14.54 7.19 7.60
CA SER A 53 -15.36 6.43 8.55
C SER A 53 -16.68 7.14 8.80
N LYS A 54 -17.75 6.42 9.17
CA LYS A 54 -18.94 7.07 9.72
C LYS A 54 -18.62 7.67 11.09
N PRO A 55 -19.22 8.80 11.48
CA PRO A 55 -18.91 9.45 12.77
C PRO A 55 -19.00 8.52 13.98
N ILE A 56 -19.98 7.59 14.00
CA ILE A 56 -20.20 6.64 15.09
C ILE A 56 -19.16 5.49 15.10
N GLU A 57 -18.48 5.26 14.00
CA GLU A 57 -17.49 4.18 13.80
C GLU A 57 -16.06 4.72 13.84
N ASN A 58 -15.89 6.03 13.84
CA ASN A 58 -14.58 6.66 13.69
C ASN A 58 -13.75 6.56 14.96
N THR A 59 -12.95 5.51 15.05
CA THR A 59 -12.01 5.23 16.15
C THR A 59 -10.69 5.99 16.05
N GLY A 60 -10.54 6.87 15.06
CA GLY A 60 -9.30 7.62 14.79
C GLY A 60 -8.41 6.99 13.73
N ILE A 61 -8.79 5.85 13.17
CA ILE A 61 -8.11 5.18 12.05
C ILE A 61 -9.15 4.71 11.03
N GLY A 62 -8.80 4.74 9.75
CA GLY A 62 -9.61 4.18 8.69
C GLY A 62 -9.43 2.67 8.54
N SER A 63 -10.37 2.01 7.86
CA SER A 63 -10.23 0.60 7.49
C SER A 63 -11.06 0.28 6.25
N LEU A 64 -10.44 -0.31 5.24
CA LEU A 64 -11.15 -0.89 4.08
C LEU A 64 -12.03 -2.09 4.47
N LEU A 65 -11.84 -2.64 5.68
CA LEU A 65 -12.66 -3.72 6.21
C LEU A 65 -13.95 -3.22 6.88
N SER A 66 -14.07 -1.90 7.14
CA SER A 66 -15.24 -1.31 7.80
C SER A 66 -16.50 -1.41 6.95
N GLU A 67 -17.66 -1.36 7.61
CA GLU A 67 -18.96 -1.31 6.92
C GLU A 67 -19.06 -0.07 6.03
N ASN A 68 -18.52 1.07 6.49
CA ASN A 68 -18.51 2.30 5.69
C ASN A 68 -17.71 2.16 4.40
N ALA A 69 -16.53 1.53 4.48
CA ALA A 69 -15.70 1.32 3.29
C ALA A 69 -16.41 0.42 2.29
N ARG A 70 -17.02 -0.67 2.75
CA ARG A 70 -17.73 -1.63 1.90
C ARG A 70 -19.00 -1.05 1.28
N ALA A 71 -19.80 -0.34 2.06
CA ALA A 71 -21.12 0.14 1.62
C ALA A 71 -21.10 1.49 0.88
N ASN A 72 -20.06 2.31 1.07
CA ASN A 72 -20.01 3.68 0.53
C ASN A 72 -18.73 3.96 -0.24
N PHE A 73 -17.54 3.73 0.34
CA PHE A 73 -16.29 4.15 -0.27
C PHE A 73 -15.90 3.31 -1.50
N MET A 74 -15.98 1.97 -1.42
CA MET A 74 -15.69 1.11 -2.57
C MET A 74 -16.69 1.32 -3.72
N PRO A 75 -18.01 1.44 -3.48
CA PRO A 75 -18.96 1.83 -4.52
C PRO A 75 -18.69 3.22 -5.11
N LEU A 76 -18.23 4.20 -4.31
CA LEU A 76 -17.81 5.51 -4.82
C LEU A 76 -16.66 5.38 -5.82
N LEU A 77 -15.65 4.57 -5.51
CA LEU A 77 -14.55 4.32 -6.45
C LEU A 77 -15.03 3.62 -7.72
N ALA A 78 -15.89 2.61 -7.60
CA ALA A 78 -16.48 1.92 -8.75
C ALA A 78 -17.29 2.87 -9.63
N LYS A 79 -18.06 3.80 -9.05
CA LYS A 79 -18.80 4.85 -9.75
C LYS A 79 -17.87 5.70 -10.63
N HIS A 80 -16.66 5.99 -10.15
CA HIS A 80 -15.64 6.75 -10.90
C HIS A 80 -14.76 5.88 -11.79
N GLY A 81 -15.13 4.63 -12.07
CA GLY A 81 -14.46 3.78 -13.05
C GLY A 81 -13.20 3.06 -12.56
N PHE A 82 -12.90 3.11 -11.27
CA PHE A 82 -11.81 2.33 -10.71
C PHE A 82 -12.12 0.85 -10.72
N SER A 83 -11.19 0.05 -11.22
CA SER A 83 -11.27 -1.41 -11.28
C SER A 83 -10.30 -2.10 -10.32
N LYS A 84 -9.32 -1.37 -9.80
CA LYS A 84 -8.34 -1.87 -8.84
C LYS A 84 -8.10 -0.86 -7.71
N VAL A 85 -7.88 -1.38 -6.51
CA VAL A 85 -7.41 -0.61 -5.35
C VAL A 85 -6.14 -1.26 -4.82
N GLN A 86 -5.02 -0.54 -4.91
CA GLN A 86 -3.77 -0.93 -4.28
C GLN A 86 -3.79 -0.52 -2.82
N GLN A 87 -3.58 -1.49 -1.95
CA GLN A 87 -3.42 -1.29 -0.52
C GLN A 87 -1.94 -1.16 -0.15
N GLU A 88 -1.67 -0.76 1.08
CA GLU A 88 -0.37 -0.89 1.71
C GLU A 88 -0.13 -2.33 2.20
N PRO A 89 1.12 -2.70 2.58
CA PRO A 89 1.38 -3.95 3.25
C PRO A 89 0.52 -4.11 4.51
N ASP A 90 -0.25 -5.20 4.58
CA ASP A 90 -1.22 -5.45 5.67
C ASP A 90 -0.59 -6.29 6.80
N ASN A 91 0.43 -5.73 7.45
CA ASN A 91 1.11 -6.38 8.56
C ASN A 91 0.99 -5.58 9.85
N TYR A 92 1.19 -6.25 10.99
CA TYR A 92 1.18 -5.64 12.31
C TYR A 92 2.31 -4.61 12.48
N ARG A 93 1.99 -3.39 12.95
CA ARG A 93 2.91 -2.24 13.07
C ARG A 93 3.18 -1.87 14.51
N ARG A 94 4.23 -1.07 14.69
CA ARG A 94 4.54 -0.39 15.95
C ARG A 94 3.88 0.99 15.99
N SER A 95 3.49 1.47 17.17
CA SER A 95 2.97 2.84 17.31
C SER A 95 4.02 3.91 16.96
N TRP A 96 5.26 3.68 17.39
CA TRP A 96 6.39 4.59 17.16
C TRP A 96 7.02 4.48 15.75
N ASN A 97 6.63 3.50 14.97
CA ASN A 97 6.98 3.38 13.54
C ASN A 97 5.73 2.98 12.75
N PRO A 98 4.96 3.97 12.29
CA PRO A 98 3.72 3.72 11.58
C PRO A 98 3.91 3.27 10.13
N SER A 99 5.15 3.19 9.63
CA SER A 99 5.44 2.74 8.27
C SER A 99 4.96 1.30 8.03
N PRO A 100 4.13 1.05 7.02
CA PRO A 100 3.68 -0.29 6.67
C PRO A 100 4.82 -1.16 6.10
N TYR A 101 5.91 -0.54 5.66
CA TYR A 101 7.07 -1.22 5.06
C TYR A 101 8.08 -1.72 6.09
N SER A 102 7.84 -1.44 7.38
CA SER A 102 8.65 -1.94 8.52
C SER A 102 7.81 -2.79 9.47
N PRO A 103 7.26 -3.92 9.03
CA PRO A 103 6.34 -4.73 9.84
C PRO A 103 7.05 -5.37 11.04
N LEU A 104 6.31 -5.54 12.15
CA LEU A 104 6.82 -6.24 13.34
C LEU A 104 6.69 -7.76 13.23
N THR A 105 5.55 -8.21 12.73
CA THR A 105 5.24 -9.64 12.52
C THR A 105 4.60 -9.85 11.16
N ALA A 106 4.59 -11.09 10.68
CA ALA A 106 3.86 -11.48 9.48
C ALA A 106 2.35 -11.68 9.71
N GLY A 107 1.87 -11.38 10.92
CA GLY A 107 0.44 -11.40 11.26
C GLY A 107 -0.31 -10.21 10.65
N LYS A 108 -1.62 -10.37 10.53
CA LYS A 108 -2.51 -9.34 9.99
C LYS A 108 -2.58 -8.12 10.91
N ASN A 109 -2.81 -6.95 10.33
CA ASN A 109 -2.93 -5.71 11.06
C ASN A 109 -4.26 -5.66 11.84
N ILE A 110 -4.17 -5.89 13.13
CA ILE A 110 -5.34 -5.93 14.04
C ILE A 110 -6.02 -4.58 14.22
N TYR A 111 -5.35 -3.48 13.88
CA TYR A 111 -5.94 -2.13 13.95
C TYR A 111 -6.90 -1.85 12.78
N MET A 112 -6.96 -2.75 11.80
CA MET A 112 -7.96 -2.72 10.73
C MET A 112 -9.27 -3.43 11.11
N ILE A 113 -9.34 -4.13 12.24
CA ILE A 113 -10.57 -4.80 12.70
C ILE A 113 -11.63 -3.73 12.97
N PRO A 114 -12.80 -3.79 12.33
CA PRO A 114 -13.90 -2.86 12.57
C PRO A 114 -14.51 -3.11 13.97
N LEU A 115 -14.15 -2.28 14.96
CA LEU A 115 -14.62 -2.49 16.35
C LEU A 115 -16.14 -2.41 16.49
N GLU A 116 -16.82 -1.69 15.61
CA GLU A 116 -18.29 -1.61 15.56
C GLU A 116 -18.95 -2.97 15.31
N LYS A 117 -18.33 -3.82 14.51
CA LYS A 117 -18.82 -5.19 14.25
C LYS A 117 -18.86 -6.02 15.53
N LEU A 118 -17.87 -5.86 16.39
CA LEU A 118 -17.79 -6.60 17.67
C LEU A 118 -18.91 -6.20 18.66
N THR A 119 -19.63 -5.09 18.39
CA THR A 119 -20.79 -4.65 19.17
C THR A 119 -22.12 -5.22 18.67
N THR A 120 -22.10 -6.02 17.60
CA THR A 120 -23.29 -6.57 16.95
C THR A 120 -23.56 -8.03 17.36
N GLY A 121 -24.78 -8.49 17.07
CA GLY A 121 -25.17 -9.89 17.26
C GLY A 121 -24.37 -10.87 16.41
N GLU A 122 -23.79 -10.43 15.28
CA GLU A 122 -22.93 -11.24 14.44
C GLU A 122 -21.71 -11.80 15.19
N TYR A 123 -21.21 -11.03 16.18
CA TYR A 123 -20.12 -11.43 17.07
C TYR A 123 -20.58 -11.71 18.51
N GLY A 124 -21.91 -11.89 18.74
CA GLY A 124 -22.45 -12.09 20.08
C GLY A 124 -22.28 -10.88 21.00
N ASN A 125 -22.16 -9.66 20.45
CA ASN A 125 -21.96 -8.41 21.22
C ASN A 125 -20.79 -8.51 22.21
N ILE A 126 -19.66 -9.08 21.78
CA ILE A 126 -18.50 -9.29 22.67
C ILE A 126 -17.83 -7.98 23.09
N LEU A 127 -17.99 -6.88 22.31
CA LEU A 127 -17.56 -5.54 22.72
C LEU A 127 -18.80 -4.72 23.14
N PRO A 128 -18.86 -4.17 24.37
CA PRO A 128 -19.93 -3.26 24.75
C PRO A 128 -19.93 -1.98 23.90
N LEU A 129 -21.11 -1.54 23.45
CA LEU A 129 -21.23 -0.29 22.68
C LEU A 129 -20.67 0.92 23.44
N SER A 130 -20.76 0.94 24.77
CA SER A 130 -20.17 2.00 25.60
C SER A 130 -18.64 2.06 25.51
N ALA A 131 -17.96 0.93 25.27
CA ALA A 131 -16.52 0.91 25.07
C ALA A 131 -16.15 1.50 23.70
N LEU A 132 -16.90 1.18 22.64
CA LEU A 132 -16.73 1.80 21.34
C LEU A 132 -16.98 3.31 21.39
N ASN A 133 -18.11 3.74 21.99
CA ASN A 133 -18.46 5.16 22.13
C ASN A 133 -17.34 5.92 22.86
N PHE A 134 -16.80 5.37 23.92
CA PHE A 134 -15.68 5.98 24.65
C PHE A 134 -14.47 6.22 23.72
N ILE A 135 -14.13 5.27 22.87
CA ILE A 135 -13.01 5.40 21.91
C ILE A 135 -13.33 6.51 20.89
N VAL A 136 -14.53 6.47 20.31
CA VAL A 136 -14.96 7.46 19.30
C VAL A 136 -14.99 8.87 19.85
N GLU A 137 -15.52 9.05 21.07
CA GLU A 137 -15.68 10.36 21.70
C GLU A 137 -14.37 10.98 22.16
N ASN A 138 -13.39 10.17 22.55
CA ASN A 138 -12.13 10.64 23.11
C ASN A 138 -10.95 10.58 22.10
N ARG A 139 -11.22 10.31 20.82
CA ARG A 139 -10.15 10.30 19.81
C ARG A 139 -9.52 11.71 19.67
N PRO A 140 -8.19 11.79 19.59
CA PRO A 140 -7.50 13.04 19.26
C PRO A 140 -7.66 13.40 17.77
N ASN A 141 -7.15 14.56 17.38
CA ASN A 141 -7.01 15.00 15.97
C ASN A 141 -8.32 14.96 15.15
N LYS A 142 -9.47 15.24 15.80
CA LYS A 142 -10.79 15.17 15.14
C LYS A 142 -10.92 16.09 13.94
N GLU A 143 -10.27 17.26 13.99
CA GLU A 143 -10.36 18.29 12.97
C GLU A 143 -9.23 18.18 11.93
N ASP A 144 -8.11 17.52 12.28
CA ASP A 144 -6.90 17.47 11.44
C ASP A 144 -6.88 16.31 10.45
N ASN A 145 -7.84 15.39 10.54
CA ASN A 145 -7.87 14.15 9.74
C ASN A 145 -6.52 13.40 9.78
N LYS A 146 -5.97 13.21 10.99
CA LYS A 146 -4.73 12.48 11.23
C LYS A 146 -4.97 11.29 12.16
N VAL A 147 -4.24 10.19 11.91
CA VAL A 147 -4.16 9.05 12.81
C VAL A 147 -3.18 9.37 13.93
N ASP A 148 -3.61 9.19 15.18
CA ASP A 148 -2.74 9.12 16.34
C ASP A 148 -2.50 7.63 16.66
N PHE A 149 -1.37 7.09 16.21
CA PHE A 149 -1.08 5.66 16.35
C PHE A 149 -0.89 5.22 17.81
N ASP A 150 -0.40 6.08 18.70
CA ASP A 150 -0.30 5.75 20.13
C ASP A 150 -1.69 5.58 20.75
N TYR A 151 -2.61 6.48 20.39
CA TYR A 151 -4.01 6.36 20.81
C TYR A 151 -4.66 5.10 20.25
N VAL A 152 -4.52 4.84 18.95
CA VAL A 152 -5.13 3.69 18.27
C VAL A 152 -4.63 2.39 18.89
N VAL A 153 -3.32 2.22 19.03
CA VAL A 153 -2.71 1.01 19.62
C VAL A 153 -3.24 0.79 21.04
N ASP A 154 -3.22 1.81 21.92
CA ASP A 154 -3.71 1.71 23.30
C ASP A 154 -5.20 1.33 23.36
N LYS A 155 -6.03 1.94 22.53
CA LYS A 155 -7.48 1.73 22.57
C LYS A 155 -7.91 0.42 21.94
N TYR A 156 -7.28 0.03 20.83
CA TYR A 156 -7.56 -1.27 20.20
C TYR A 156 -7.13 -2.43 21.09
N ASP A 157 -5.95 -2.38 21.68
CA ASP A 157 -5.50 -3.42 22.62
C ASP A 157 -6.45 -3.58 23.80
N LYS A 158 -6.96 -2.47 24.36
CA LYS A 158 -7.96 -2.49 25.44
C LYS A 158 -9.31 -3.03 24.98
N ALA A 159 -9.81 -2.57 23.84
CA ALA A 159 -11.09 -3.01 23.27
C ALA A 159 -11.09 -4.50 22.94
N LEU A 160 -10.04 -4.97 22.26
CA LEU A 160 -9.88 -6.37 21.90
C LEU A 160 -9.72 -7.26 23.13
N ASN A 161 -9.06 -6.78 24.20
CA ASN A 161 -8.98 -7.51 25.49
C ASN A 161 -10.36 -7.61 26.15
N ILE A 162 -11.18 -6.54 26.14
CA ILE A 162 -12.57 -6.58 26.62
C ILE A 162 -13.37 -7.58 25.82
N ALA A 163 -13.28 -7.53 24.49
CA ALA A 163 -13.96 -8.46 23.60
C ALA A 163 -13.56 -9.92 23.86
N TYR A 164 -12.26 -10.19 24.01
CA TYR A 164 -11.75 -11.53 24.34
C TYR A 164 -12.26 -12.04 25.69
N ASN A 165 -12.27 -11.20 26.72
CA ASN A 165 -12.82 -11.56 28.03
C ASN A 165 -14.31 -11.90 27.98
N ASN A 166 -15.07 -11.19 27.16
CA ASN A 166 -16.49 -11.48 26.96
C ASN A 166 -16.70 -12.73 26.11
N PHE A 167 -15.89 -12.92 25.07
CA PHE A 167 -15.85 -14.16 24.28
C PHE A 167 -15.62 -15.38 25.16
N LEU A 168 -14.63 -15.38 26.03
CA LEU A 168 -14.35 -16.50 26.95
C LEU A 168 -15.49 -16.79 27.93
N ARG A 169 -16.29 -15.78 28.33
CA ARG A 169 -17.38 -15.93 29.28
C ARG A 169 -18.72 -16.28 28.68
N ARG A 170 -18.98 -15.81 27.47
CA ARG A 170 -20.31 -15.88 26.84
C ARG A 170 -20.25 -15.89 25.30
N GLY A 171 -19.16 -16.33 24.72
CA GLY A 171 -19.04 -16.48 23.28
C GLY A 171 -20.10 -17.44 22.75
N GLU A 172 -20.67 -17.11 21.62
CA GLU A 172 -21.62 -18.00 20.93
C GLU A 172 -20.90 -19.28 20.50
N GLU A 173 -21.59 -20.41 20.56
CA GLU A 173 -21.00 -21.73 20.25
C GLU A 173 -20.36 -21.77 18.85
N SER A 174 -20.98 -21.11 17.86
CA SER A 174 -20.44 -21.01 16.49
C SER A 174 -19.11 -20.28 16.45
N LEU A 175 -18.99 -19.15 17.15
CA LEU A 175 -17.75 -18.34 17.20
C LEU A 175 -16.64 -19.08 17.98
N VAL A 176 -17.00 -19.82 19.03
CA VAL A 176 -16.05 -20.67 19.77
C VAL A 176 -15.54 -21.81 18.90
N ALA A 177 -16.42 -22.50 18.15
CA ALA A 177 -16.02 -23.55 17.23
C ALA A 177 -15.13 -23.03 16.08
N GLU A 178 -15.43 -21.86 15.56
CA GLU A 178 -14.61 -21.18 14.56
C GLU A 178 -13.20 -20.87 15.13
N PHE A 179 -13.13 -20.35 16.34
CA PHE A 179 -11.86 -20.04 17.02
C PHE A 179 -10.98 -21.28 17.21
N GLU A 180 -11.53 -22.39 17.70
CA GLU A 180 -10.77 -23.62 17.90
C GLU A 180 -10.30 -24.21 16.56
N THR A 181 -11.13 -24.12 15.52
CA THR A 181 -10.75 -24.53 14.16
C THR A 181 -9.63 -23.67 13.61
N PHE A 182 -9.76 -22.32 13.74
CA PHE A 182 -8.75 -21.36 13.30
C PHE A 182 -7.40 -21.60 14.01
N LYS A 183 -7.45 -21.76 15.33
CA LYS A 183 -6.28 -22.02 16.17
C LYS A 183 -5.55 -23.29 15.73
N THR A 184 -6.29 -24.40 15.53
CA THR A 184 -5.71 -25.67 15.07
C THR A 184 -5.07 -25.55 13.69
N LYS A 185 -5.75 -24.89 12.76
CA LYS A 185 -5.29 -24.72 11.37
C LYS A 185 -4.03 -23.86 11.27
N ASN A 186 -3.92 -22.83 12.10
CA ASN A 186 -2.88 -21.80 11.98
C ASN A 186 -1.80 -21.87 13.06
N ALA A 187 -1.80 -22.90 13.92
CA ALA A 187 -0.89 -23.02 15.07
C ALA A 187 0.59 -22.89 14.67
N GLU A 188 1.02 -23.61 13.64
CA GLU A 188 2.41 -23.64 13.18
C GLU A 188 2.91 -22.24 12.77
N GLU A 189 2.06 -21.44 12.15
CA GLU A 189 2.41 -20.11 11.69
C GLU A 189 2.30 -19.04 12.77
N LEU A 190 1.24 -19.09 13.58
CA LEU A 190 0.93 -18.01 14.51
C LEU A 190 1.58 -18.17 15.89
N GLU A 191 1.94 -19.39 16.30
CA GLU A 191 2.56 -19.59 17.60
C GLU A 191 3.91 -18.87 17.76
N PRO A 192 4.85 -18.92 16.80
CA PRO A 192 6.08 -18.15 16.89
C PRO A 192 5.83 -16.65 17.02
N GLN A 193 4.83 -16.12 16.34
CA GLN A 193 4.45 -14.72 16.40
C GLN A 193 3.85 -14.34 17.76
N ALA A 194 2.98 -15.18 18.30
CA ALA A 194 2.41 -15.01 19.65
C ALA A 194 3.50 -15.06 20.73
N LEU A 195 4.44 -16.00 20.61
CA LEU A 195 5.57 -16.13 21.54
C LEU A 195 6.55 -14.95 21.43
N PHE A 196 6.75 -14.42 20.22
CA PHE A 196 7.54 -13.21 20.03
C PHE A 196 6.91 -12.01 20.76
N GLU A 197 5.58 -11.84 20.65
CA GLU A 197 4.86 -10.78 21.41
C GLU A 197 5.01 -10.95 22.93
N VAL A 198 4.89 -12.19 23.42
CA VAL A 198 5.09 -12.53 24.84
C VAL A 198 6.52 -12.20 25.30
N LEU A 199 7.51 -12.63 24.55
CA LEU A 199 8.93 -12.42 24.88
C LEU A 199 9.32 -10.95 24.77
N SER A 200 8.83 -10.23 23.75
CA SER A 200 9.03 -8.78 23.62
C SER A 200 8.53 -8.01 24.85
N LYS A 201 7.33 -8.36 25.33
CA LYS A 201 6.77 -7.78 26.56
C LYS A 201 7.59 -8.16 27.80
N THR A 202 8.03 -9.42 27.89
CA THR A 202 8.83 -9.93 29.01
C THR A 202 10.18 -9.23 29.11
N HIS A 203 10.85 -9.06 27.97
CA HIS A 203 12.18 -8.45 27.89
C HIS A 203 12.13 -6.93 27.68
N LYS A 204 10.93 -6.34 27.48
CA LYS A 204 10.70 -4.91 27.23
C LYS A 204 11.44 -4.39 26.00
N THR A 205 11.67 -5.24 25.04
CA THR A 205 12.29 -4.91 23.74
C THR A 205 11.90 -5.95 22.70
N ASP A 206 11.69 -5.52 21.46
CA ASP A 206 11.46 -6.36 20.30
C ASP A 206 12.77 -6.67 19.53
N ASP A 207 13.91 -6.13 20.00
CA ASP A 207 15.23 -6.54 19.52
C ASP A 207 15.60 -7.89 20.13
N TRP A 208 15.14 -8.95 19.46
CA TRP A 208 15.36 -10.34 19.88
C TRP A 208 16.85 -10.72 19.98
N LYS A 209 17.75 -9.99 19.31
CA LYS A 209 19.20 -10.23 19.36
C LYS A 209 19.77 -9.95 20.76
N THR A 210 19.09 -9.11 21.53
CA THR A 210 19.46 -8.77 22.91
C THR A 210 18.86 -9.72 23.96
N TRP A 211 17.92 -10.61 23.59
CA TRP A 211 17.27 -11.53 24.53
C TRP A 211 18.25 -12.57 25.12
N PRO A 212 17.91 -13.16 26.29
CA PRO A 212 18.67 -14.27 26.84
C PRO A 212 18.86 -15.40 25.82
N LYS A 213 20.01 -16.05 25.84
CA LYS A 213 20.44 -17.04 24.84
C LYS A 213 19.40 -18.13 24.56
N VAL A 214 18.65 -18.58 25.58
CA VAL A 214 17.62 -19.63 25.41
C VAL A 214 16.43 -19.11 24.60
N ASP A 215 15.97 -17.89 24.87
CA ASP A 215 14.84 -17.27 24.18
C ASP A 215 15.26 -16.81 22.77
N ARG A 216 16.48 -16.26 22.65
CA ARG A 216 17.05 -15.89 21.35
C ARG A 216 17.16 -17.06 20.40
N ASN A 217 17.53 -18.25 20.87
CA ASN A 217 17.74 -19.45 20.05
C ASN A 217 16.62 -20.49 20.20
N LEU A 218 15.41 -20.09 20.56
CA LEU A 218 14.29 -20.98 20.83
C LEU A 218 14.00 -21.94 19.66
N TYR A 219 14.12 -21.44 18.43
CA TYR A 219 13.92 -22.20 17.18
C TYR A 219 15.24 -22.59 16.49
N ASN A 220 16.40 -22.14 17.00
CA ASN A 220 17.71 -22.31 16.33
C ASN A 220 18.73 -23.01 17.24
N ALA A 221 18.29 -24.01 17.98
CA ALA A 221 19.16 -24.84 18.81
C ALA A 221 20.02 -25.78 17.94
N LYS A 222 21.36 -25.73 18.15
CA LYS A 222 22.34 -26.42 17.29
C LYS A 222 22.81 -27.77 17.84
N THR A 223 22.65 -28.02 19.12
CA THR A 223 23.07 -29.25 19.79
C THR A 223 21.92 -29.86 20.54
N GLU A 224 21.96 -31.20 20.75
CA GLU A 224 20.94 -31.94 21.51
C GLU A 224 20.61 -31.28 22.87
N LYS A 225 21.64 -30.90 23.64
CA LYS A 225 21.47 -30.19 24.89
C LYS A 225 20.80 -28.82 24.77
N GLN A 226 21.02 -28.12 23.64
CA GLN A 226 20.32 -26.87 23.35
C GLN A 226 18.88 -27.13 22.96
N GLN A 227 18.62 -28.18 22.18
CA GLN A 227 17.26 -28.61 21.79
C GLN A 227 16.42 -29.00 23.00
N GLU A 228 16.97 -29.80 23.94
CA GLU A 228 16.30 -30.12 25.20
C GLU A 228 15.92 -28.85 25.98
N LYS A 229 16.86 -27.90 26.13
CA LYS A 229 16.59 -26.63 26.83
C LYS A 229 15.55 -25.77 26.10
N ALA A 230 15.61 -25.68 24.77
CA ALA A 230 14.67 -24.93 23.96
C ALA A 230 13.25 -25.54 24.05
N THR A 231 13.14 -26.87 23.97
CA THR A 231 11.88 -27.59 24.13
C THR A 231 11.28 -27.37 25.52
N ALA A 232 12.09 -27.52 26.58
CA ALA A 232 11.63 -27.28 27.95
C ALA A 232 11.17 -25.82 28.14
N ARG A 233 11.90 -24.85 27.55
CA ARG A 233 11.54 -23.44 27.57
C ARG A 233 10.25 -23.15 26.80
N LEU A 234 10.09 -23.74 25.62
CA LEU A 234 8.90 -23.62 24.78
C LEU A 234 7.66 -24.14 25.51
N ASN A 235 7.75 -25.32 26.14
CA ASN A 235 6.65 -25.89 26.91
C ASN A 235 6.28 -25.00 28.10
N LYS A 236 7.27 -24.48 28.80
CA LYS A 236 7.06 -23.53 29.89
C LYS A 236 6.39 -22.24 29.41
N LEU A 237 6.82 -21.69 28.30
CA LEU A 237 6.20 -20.49 27.72
C LEU A 237 4.74 -20.73 27.33
N ARG A 238 4.42 -21.88 26.72
CA ARG A 238 3.05 -22.30 26.36
C ARG A 238 2.16 -22.39 27.61
N GLU A 239 2.64 -23.03 28.66
CA GLU A 239 1.90 -23.21 29.89
C GLU A 239 1.67 -21.87 30.64
N GLU A 240 2.73 -21.09 30.85
CA GLU A 240 2.66 -19.84 31.61
C GLU A 240 1.92 -18.72 30.86
N ASN A 241 1.85 -18.77 29.51
CA ASN A 241 1.30 -17.72 28.69
C ASN A 241 0.13 -18.17 27.79
N ALA A 242 -0.50 -19.32 28.09
CA ALA A 242 -1.57 -19.88 27.26
C ALA A 242 -2.64 -18.84 26.89
N ARG A 243 -3.07 -18.03 27.89
CA ARG A 243 -4.07 -16.98 27.67
C ARG A 243 -3.59 -15.89 26.71
N ALA A 244 -2.32 -15.47 26.77
CA ALA A 244 -1.76 -14.43 25.91
C ALA A 244 -1.59 -14.96 24.46
N ILE A 245 -1.20 -16.22 24.33
CA ILE A 245 -1.09 -16.93 23.06
C ILE A 245 -2.49 -17.04 22.41
N ASP A 246 -3.48 -17.52 23.17
CA ASP A 246 -4.86 -17.62 22.66
C ASP A 246 -5.46 -16.26 22.33
N PHE A 247 -5.14 -15.20 23.08
CA PHE A 247 -5.54 -13.83 22.74
C PHE A 247 -4.92 -13.37 21.41
N TYR A 248 -3.67 -13.73 21.12
CA TYR A 248 -3.05 -13.45 19.83
C TYR A 248 -3.81 -14.15 18.69
N TYR A 249 -4.12 -15.44 18.83
CA TYR A 249 -4.91 -16.17 17.84
C TYR A 249 -6.30 -15.55 17.64
N PHE A 250 -6.97 -15.16 18.72
CA PHE A 250 -8.28 -14.51 18.65
C PHE A 250 -8.24 -13.21 17.83
N LYS A 251 -7.24 -12.36 18.07
CA LYS A 251 -7.05 -11.13 17.29
C LYS A 251 -6.87 -11.45 15.80
N GLN A 252 -6.05 -12.45 15.47
CA GLN A 252 -5.78 -12.85 14.10
C GLN A 252 -7.01 -13.48 13.41
N MET A 253 -7.81 -14.26 14.13
CA MET A 253 -9.07 -14.80 13.64
C MET A 253 -10.07 -13.68 13.27
N LEU A 254 -10.23 -12.69 14.14
CA LEU A 254 -11.11 -11.55 13.87
C LEU A 254 -10.68 -10.78 12.61
N ALA A 255 -9.36 -10.53 12.46
CA ALA A 255 -8.83 -9.86 11.29
C ALA A 255 -9.07 -10.69 10.00
N GLU A 256 -8.80 -12.01 10.03
CA GLU A 256 -9.04 -12.91 8.90
C GLU A 256 -10.50 -12.90 8.47
N ARG A 257 -11.42 -13.01 9.42
CA ARG A 257 -12.87 -13.00 9.17
C ARG A 257 -13.32 -11.73 8.44
N GLU A 258 -12.84 -10.58 8.87
CA GLU A 258 -13.21 -9.30 8.24
C GLU A 258 -12.55 -9.13 6.85
N ILE A 259 -11.35 -9.64 6.65
CA ILE A 259 -10.70 -9.66 5.32
C ILE A 259 -11.51 -10.51 4.34
N GLU A 260 -11.94 -11.70 4.73
CA GLU A 260 -12.77 -12.56 3.88
C GLU A 260 -14.15 -11.93 3.60
N ALA A 261 -14.76 -11.27 4.59
CA ALA A 261 -16.01 -10.53 4.40
C ALA A 261 -15.85 -9.33 3.44
N ALA A 262 -14.75 -8.59 3.54
CA ALA A 262 -14.46 -7.48 2.63
C ALA A 262 -14.20 -7.98 1.20
N LYS A 263 -13.51 -9.11 1.04
CA LYS A 263 -13.24 -9.73 -0.27
C LYS A 263 -14.53 -10.05 -1.02
N ALA A 264 -15.52 -10.67 -0.34
CA ALA A 264 -16.82 -10.96 -0.94
C ALA A 264 -17.53 -9.68 -1.44
N THR A 265 -17.51 -8.60 -0.64
CA THR A 265 -18.11 -7.31 -1.04
C THR A 265 -17.36 -6.65 -2.22
N ASN A 266 -16.03 -6.75 -2.25
CA ASN A 266 -15.23 -6.21 -3.34
C ASN A 266 -15.52 -6.91 -4.67
N GLU A 267 -15.77 -8.23 -4.64
CA GLU A 267 -16.21 -8.99 -5.82
C GLU A 267 -17.55 -8.46 -6.38
N GLU A 268 -18.50 -8.10 -5.50
CA GLU A 268 -19.78 -7.51 -5.91
C GLU A 268 -19.62 -6.12 -6.54
N THR A 269 -18.67 -5.30 -6.08
CA THR A 269 -18.39 -3.97 -6.66
C THR A 269 -17.59 -4.05 -7.97
N GLY A 270 -16.99 -5.19 -8.28
CA GLY A 270 -16.09 -5.38 -9.42
C GLY A 270 -14.70 -4.78 -9.21
N ILE A 271 -14.38 -4.28 -8.01
CA ILE A 271 -13.05 -3.78 -7.67
C ILE A 271 -12.17 -4.91 -7.17
N ARG A 272 -11.01 -5.08 -7.79
CA ARG A 272 -9.99 -6.05 -7.39
C ARG A 272 -8.97 -5.39 -6.46
N ILE A 273 -8.59 -6.10 -5.39
CA ILE A 273 -7.56 -5.63 -4.46
C ILE A 273 -6.19 -6.01 -4.99
N LEU A 274 -5.32 -5.02 -5.08
CA LEU A 274 -3.90 -5.16 -5.38
C LEU A 274 -3.14 -5.08 -4.05
N GLY A 275 -2.44 -6.15 -3.69
CA GLY A 275 -1.59 -6.18 -2.49
C GLY A 275 -0.29 -5.41 -2.68
N ASP A 276 0.44 -5.23 -1.59
CA ASP A 276 1.79 -4.66 -1.61
C ASP A 276 2.72 -5.50 -0.73
N SER A 277 3.87 -5.89 -1.27
CA SER A 277 4.86 -6.71 -0.57
C SER A 277 6.06 -5.87 -0.18
N PRO A 278 6.28 -5.60 1.12
CA PRO A 278 7.51 -4.93 1.53
C PRO A 278 8.73 -5.80 1.24
N ILE A 279 9.88 -5.21 0.95
CA ILE A 279 11.13 -5.96 0.78
C ILE A 279 11.63 -6.56 2.10
N ALA A 280 11.33 -5.91 3.22
CA ALA A 280 11.78 -6.31 4.55
C ALA A 280 11.18 -7.64 5.01
N PHE A 281 12.02 -8.49 5.61
CA PHE A 281 11.55 -9.57 6.49
C PHE A 281 11.29 -9.04 7.89
N THR A 282 10.34 -9.67 8.59
CA THR A 282 9.98 -9.25 9.94
C THR A 282 11.00 -9.75 10.96
N PRO A 283 11.16 -9.06 12.11
CA PRO A 283 11.99 -9.55 13.20
C PRO A 283 11.61 -10.96 13.70
N VAL A 284 10.34 -11.34 13.59
CA VAL A 284 9.87 -12.69 13.93
C VAL A 284 10.38 -13.73 12.94
N GLU A 285 10.30 -13.45 11.64
CA GLU A 285 10.81 -14.35 10.60
C GLU A 285 12.32 -14.55 10.74
N GLU A 286 13.07 -13.46 11.02
CA GLU A 286 14.50 -13.52 11.27
C GLU A 286 14.83 -14.33 12.56
N TRP A 287 14.11 -14.09 13.66
CA TRP A 287 14.28 -14.81 14.91
C TRP A 287 14.00 -16.31 14.78
N GLN A 288 12.94 -16.65 14.05
CA GLN A 288 12.52 -18.05 13.86
C GLN A 288 13.51 -18.80 12.95
N ASN A 289 14.09 -18.13 11.95
CA ASN A 289 14.80 -18.76 10.85
C ASN A 289 16.24 -18.23 10.71
N GLN A 290 16.98 -18.07 11.81
CA GLN A 290 18.29 -17.40 11.82
C GLN A 290 19.31 -18.00 10.82
N ASP A 291 19.19 -19.29 10.49
CA ASP A 291 20.17 -19.98 9.63
C ASP A 291 20.01 -19.70 8.14
N ILE A 292 18.87 -19.14 7.75
CA ILE A 292 18.62 -18.82 6.34
C ILE A 292 18.92 -17.33 6.00
N PHE A 293 19.36 -16.56 6.98
CA PHE A 293 19.74 -15.17 6.76
C PHE A 293 21.25 -14.97 6.85
N LEU A 294 21.77 -14.06 6.02
CA LEU A 294 23.17 -13.65 6.06
C LEU A 294 23.50 -13.02 7.42
N LYS A 295 24.60 -13.44 8.01
CA LYS A 295 25.10 -12.90 9.27
C LYS A 295 25.92 -11.64 9.02
N ASP A 296 25.69 -10.62 9.85
CA ASP A 296 26.44 -9.37 9.81
C ASP A 296 26.31 -8.59 8.47
N ILE A 297 25.29 -8.90 7.67
CA ILE A 297 24.97 -8.24 6.40
C ILE A 297 23.51 -7.83 6.45
N ALA A 298 23.23 -6.60 6.04
CA ALA A 298 21.86 -6.06 5.96
C ALA A 298 21.60 -5.39 4.60
N LEU A 299 20.32 -5.30 4.24
CA LEU A 299 19.84 -4.58 3.06
C LEU A 299 19.91 -3.08 3.29
N GLY A 300 20.31 -2.36 2.27
CA GLY A 300 20.33 -0.90 2.22
C GLY A 300 20.10 -0.38 0.80
N CYS A 301 20.33 0.91 0.62
CA CYS A 301 20.28 1.58 -0.66
C CYS A 301 21.64 2.26 -0.93
N PRO A 302 22.18 2.21 -2.16
CA PRO A 302 23.38 2.95 -2.50
C PRO A 302 23.15 4.46 -2.41
N PRO A 303 24.23 5.28 -2.42
CA PRO A 303 24.09 6.72 -2.58
C PRO A 303 23.24 7.06 -3.81
N ASP A 304 22.24 7.92 -3.62
CA ASP A 304 21.30 8.35 -4.66
C ASP A 304 20.94 9.83 -4.52
N TYR A 305 19.94 10.27 -5.29
CA TYR A 305 19.43 11.64 -5.24
C TYR A 305 18.88 12.03 -3.84
N PHE A 306 18.31 11.08 -3.11
CA PHE A 306 17.69 11.32 -1.80
C PHE A 306 18.69 11.24 -0.64
N SER A 307 19.80 10.51 -0.81
CA SER A 307 20.82 10.32 0.23
C SER A 307 22.22 10.18 -0.37
N ALA A 308 23.05 11.21 -0.22
CA ALA A 308 24.42 11.21 -0.71
C ALA A 308 25.31 10.13 -0.05
N ASP A 309 24.98 9.67 1.14
CA ASP A 309 25.68 8.62 1.88
C ASP A 309 25.03 7.22 1.72
N GLY A 310 23.94 7.12 0.93
CA GLY A 310 23.09 5.95 0.85
C GLY A 310 22.23 5.76 2.12
N GLN A 311 21.46 4.67 2.16
CA GLN A 311 20.55 4.40 3.27
C GLN A 311 20.82 3.04 3.90
N ARG A 312 20.93 2.99 5.20
CA ARG A 312 21.10 1.76 5.99
C ARG A 312 19.74 1.33 6.53
N TRP A 313 19.01 0.48 5.80
CA TRP A 313 17.69 0.04 6.21
C TRP A 313 17.72 -0.99 7.35
N GLY A 314 18.79 -1.77 7.45
CA GLY A 314 18.95 -2.74 8.53
C GLY A 314 18.14 -4.03 8.38
N PHE A 315 17.49 -4.25 7.24
CA PHE A 315 16.67 -5.44 6.99
C PHE A 315 17.53 -6.68 6.75
N ALA A 316 17.08 -7.82 7.26
CA ALA A 316 17.74 -9.10 7.04
C ALA A 316 17.70 -9.51 5.57
N VAL A 317 18.78 -10.13 5.10
CA VAL A 317 18.93 -10.62 3.73
C VAL A 317 19.02 -12.15 3.76
N ILE A 318 18.18 -12.81 2.96
CA ILE A 318 18.27 -14.28 2.83
C ILE A 318 19.63 -14.67 2.26
N ASP A 319 20.25 -15.68 2.85
CA ASP A 319 21.48 -16.26 2.33
C ASP A 319 21.17 -16.94 0.98
N PRO A 320 21.78 -16.49 -0.13
CA PRO A 320 21.53 -17.06 -1.45
C PRO A 320 21.72 -18.58 -1.53
N GLU A 321 22.61 -19.14 -0.72
CA GLU A 321 22.88 -20.58 -0.66
C GLU A 321 21.71 -21.39 -0.07
N THR A 322 20.76 -20.72 0.59
CA THR A 322 19.57 -21.37 1.18
C THR A 322 18.32 -21.27 0.33
N ILE A 323 18.36 -20.50 -0.77
CA ILE A 323 17.15 -20.28 -1.62
C ILE A 323 16.85 -21.52 -2.48
N PHE A 324 17.88 -22.09 -3.10
CA PHE A 324 17.74 -23.26 -3.96
C PHE A 324 18.73 -24.35 -3.52
N ASN A 325 18.29 -25.60 -3.55
CA ASN A 325 19.14 -26.78 -3.38
C ASN A 325 19.93 -27.05 -4.67
N GLU A 326 20.94 -27.93 -4.60
CA GLU A 326 21.78 -28.31 -5.75
C GLU A 326 20.97 -28.93 -6.91
N ASP A 327 19.85 -29.59 -6.61
CA ASP A 327 18.93 -30.16 -7.62
C ASP A 327 17.96 -29.13 -8.22
N GLY A 328 18.04 -27.86 -7.81
CA GLY A 328 17.20 -26.76 -8.26
C GLY A 328 15.84 -26.66 -7.56
N SER A 329 15.53 -27.54 -6.61
CA SER A 329 14.36 -27.43 -5.73
C SER A 329 14.53 -26.30 -4.71
N LEU A 330 13.41 -25.87 -4.08
CA LEU A 330 13.48 -24.80 -3.08
C LEU A 330 14.15 -25.28 -1.80
N GLY A 331 15.19 -24.56 -1.38
CA GLY A 331 15.77 -24.64 -0.05
C GLY A 331 14.87 -23.94 0.98
N GLU A 332 15.29 -23.90 2.23
CA GLU A 332 14.48 -23.31 3.33
C GLU A 332 14.22 -21.81 3.13
N GLY A 333 15.22 -21.06 2.63
CA GLY A 333 15.05 -19.64 2.28
C GLY A 333 14.02 -19.45 1.14
N GLY A 334 14.08 -20.31 0.12
CA GLY A 334 13.13 -20.29 -0.99
C GLY A 334 11.70 -20.64 -0.55
N LYS A 335 11.53 -21.61 0.34
CA LYS A 335 10.23 -21.98 0.92
C LYS A 335 9.62 -20.84 1.74
N LEU A 336 10.44 -20.13 2.55
CA LEU A 336 9.98 -18.95 3.29
C LEU A 336 9.47 -17.86 2.34
N MET A 337 10.23 -17.56 1.28
CA MET A 337 9.81 -16.60 0.25
C MET A 337 8.53 -17.04 -0.44
N GLN A 338 8.42 -18.30 -0.86
CA GLN A 338 7.24 -18.85 -1.51
C GLN A 338 6.00 -18.69 -0.62
N LYS A 339 6.08 -19.09 0.66
CA LYS A 339 4.99 -18.97 1.62
C LYS A 339 4.52 -17.52 1.76
N ARG A 340 5.45 -16.56 1.80
CA ARG A 340 5.15 -15.13 1.90
C ARG A 340 4.38 -14.63 0.67
N TYR A 341 4.84 -14.94 -0.53
CA TYR A 341 4.18 -14.51 -1.76
C TYR A 341 2.84 -15.21 -1.98
N GLU A 342 2.74 -16.50 -1.69
CA GLU A 342 1.46 -17.24 -1.75
C GLU A 342 0.42 -16.61 -0.83
N LYS A 343 0.78 -16.28 0.41
CA LYS A 343 -0.13 -15.63 1.37
C LYS A 343 -0.62 -14.27 0.87
N MET A 344 0.27 -13.48 0.29
CA MET A 344 -0.07 -12.18 -0.28
C MET A 344 -1.03 -12.34 -1.47
N PHE A 345 -0.73 -13.21 -2.44
CA PHE A 345 -1.58 -13.41 -3.60
C PHE A 345 -2.92 -14.06 -3.26
N GLN A 346 -2.99 -14.87 -2.21
CA GLN A 346 -4.24 -15.42 -1.70
C GLN A 346 -5.24 -14.34 -1.28
N SER A 347 -4.76 -13.23 -0.72
CA SER A 347 -5.60 -12.12 -0.25
C SER A 347 -5.79 -11.01 -1.30
N SER A 348 -5.12 -11.08 -2.45
CA SER A 348 -5.00 -9.97 -3.41
C SER A 348 -5.53 -10.34 -4.79
N SER A 349 -6.84 -10.26 -4.99
CA SER A 349 -7.53 -10.67 -6.24
C SER A 349 -7.09 -9.89 -7.49
N GLY A 350 -6.45 -8.74 -7.34
CA GLY A 350 -5.95 -7.88 -8.43
C GLY A 350 -4.47 -8.03 -8.73
N GLY A 351 -3.76 -8.90 -8.02
CA GLY A 351 -2.30 -9.02 -8.09
C GLY A 351 -1.58 -8.32 -6.95
N ALA A 352 -0.30 -7.98 -7.12
CA ALA A 352 0.45 -7.27 -6.08
C ALA A 352 1.56 -6.39 -6.64
N ARG A 353 1.84 -5.29 -5.94
CA ARG A 353 3.06 -4.52 -6.08
C ARG A 353 4.17 -5.19 -5.26
N ILE A 354 5.32 -5.38 -5.87
CA ILE A 354 6.54 -5.80 -5.20
C ILE A 354 7.40 -4.56 -5.00
N ASP A 355 7.54 -4.19 -3.75
CA ASP A 355 8.37 -3.08 -3.33
C ASP A 355 9.85 -3.37 -3.60
N HIS A 356 10.56 -2.37 -4.12
CA HIS A 356 11.99 -2.42 -4.39
C HIS A 356 12.44 -3.71 -5.10
N ILE A 357 11.90 -3.97 -6.31
CA ILE A 357 12.21 -5.18 -7.10
C ILE A 357 13.72 -5.40 -7.29
N ILE A 358 14.48 -4.33 -7.31
CA ILE A 358 15.95 -4.36 -7.38
C ILE A 358 16.53 -5.19 -6.22
N GLY A 359 15.91 -5.09 -5.04
CA GLY A 359 16.29 -5.84 -3.85
C GLY A 359 16.04 -7.35 -3.94
N LEU A 360 15.21 -7.83 -4.89
CA LEU A 360 15.05 -9.26 -5.17
C LEU A 360 16.00 -9.76 -6.25
N ILE A 361 16.28 -8.94 -7.25
CA ILE A 361 17.07 -9.32 -8.42
C ILE A 361 18.57 -9.13 -8.17
N ASP A 362 18.96 -7.98 -7.60
CA ASP A 362 20.35 -7.63 -7.29
C ASP A 362 20.42 -6.67 -6.08
N PRO A 363 20.20 -7.18 -4.84
CA PRO A 363 20.12 -6.36 -3.65
C PRO A 363 21.41 -5.61 -3.36
N PHE A 364 21.30 -4.33 -2.94
CA PHE A 364 22.41 -3.61 -2.34
C PHE A 364 22.48 -3.93 -0.85
N VAL A 365 23.66 -4.37 -0.40
CA VAL A 365 23.88 -4.82 0.97
C VAL A 365 25.12 -4.19 1.59
N TYR A 366 25.15 -4.15 2.92
CA TYR A 366 26.30 -3.62 3.65
C TYR A 366 26.59 -4.45 4.91
N SER A 367 27.83 -4.37 5.39
CA SER A 367 28.25 -4.97 6.66
C SER A 367 27.66 -4.17 7.83
N THR A 368 27.07 -4.88 8.80
CA THR A 368 26.53 -4.27 10.04
C THR A 368 27.58 -4.06 11.12
N LYS A 369 28.84 -4.48 10.86
CA LYS A 369 29.95 -4.34 11.80
C LYS A 369 30.55 -2.94 11.84
N GLU A 370 30.37 -2.20 10.77
CA GLU A 370 30.86 -0.84 10.61
C GLU A 370 29.71 0.16 10.63
N ASP A 371 29.96 1.35 11.17
CA ASP A 371 28.95 2.41 11.29
C ASP A 371 28.64 3.13 9.96
N LYS A 372 29.57 3.06 8.99
CA LYS A 372 29.42 3.71 7.69
C LYS A 372 29.58 2.71 6.55
N MET A 373 28.81 2.94 5.49
CA MET A 373 28.96 2.22 4.24
C MET A 373 30.18 2.77 3.46
N THR A 374 30.98 1.86 2.94
CA THR A 374 32.11 2.16 2.04
C THR A 374 32.11 1.14 0.90
N PRO A 375 32.81 1.41 -0.22
CA PRO A 375 32.92 0.43 -1.31
C PRO A 375 33.51 -0.93 -0.90
N GLU A 376 34.26 -1.00 0.21
CA GLU A 376 34.85 -2.24 0.71
C GLU A 376 33.90 -3.07 1.57
N ASN A 377 32.91 -2.44 2.19
CA ASN A 377 31.97 -3.10 3.12
C ASN A 377 30.50 -3.06 2.65
N SER A 378 30.24 -2.55 1.45
CA SER A 378 28.90 -2.49 0.86
C SER A 378 28.96 -2.62 -0.67
N GLY A 379 27.87 -3.11 -1.28
CA GLY A 379 27.79 -3.28 -2.73
C GLY A 379 26.59 -4.12 -3.16
N ARG A 380 26.46 -4.34 -4.46
CA ARG A 380 25.44 -5.23 -5.02
C ARG A 380 25.83 -6.69 -4.74
N LEU A 381 24.89 -7.47 -4.23
CA LEU A 381 25.15 -8.84 -3.77
C LEU A 381 25.54 -9.77 -4.92
N TYR A 382 24.90 -9.61 -6.07
CA TYR A 382 25.05 -10.54 -7.19
C TYR A 382 25.86 -9.99 -8.36
N SER A 383 26.00 -8.67 -8.50
CA SER A 383 26.76 -8.06 -9.60
C SER A 383 28.14 -7.52 -9.19
N SER A 384 28.68 -7.99 -8.05
CA SER A 384 29.99 -7.57 -7.54
C SER A 384 31.01 -8.73 -7.48
N PRO A 385 31.42 -9.35 -8.61
CA PRO A 385 32.23 -10.57 -8.61
C PRO A 385 33.62 -10.38 -7.99
N ASN A 386 34.16 -9.17 -8.02
CA ASN A 386 35.48 -8.85 -7.48
C ASN A 386 35.45 -8.31 -6.04
N HIS A 387 34.24 -8.19 -5.45
CA HIS A 387 34.08 -7.68 -4.10
C HIS A 387 34.52 -8.75 -3.09
N LYS A 388 35.42 -8.39 -2.16
CA LYS A 388 35.99 -9.33 -1.20
C LYS A 388 34.95 -10.06 -0.33
N MET A 389 33.91 -9.38 0.06
CA MET A 389 32.82 -9.92 0.91
C MET A 389 31.72 -10.60 0.08
N LEU A 390 31.37 -10.04 -1.09
CA LEU A 390 30.17 -10.40 -1.85
C LEU A 390 30.45 -11.30 -3.06
N GLY A 391 31.69 -11.31 -3.58
CA GLY A 391 32.04 -11.96 -4.85
C GLY A 391 31.69 -13.45 -4.93
N LYS A 392 31.59 -14.15 -3.79
CA LYS A 392 31.15 -15.56 -3.76
C LYS A 392 29.67 -15.75 -4.15
N TYR A 393 28.86 -14.70 -4.09
CA TYR A 393 27.46 -14.74 -4.46
C TYR A 393 27.19 -14.22 -5.88
N ALA A 394 28.25 -13.81 -6.60
CA ALA A 394 28.10 -13.23 -7.92
C ALA A 394 27.39 -14.19 -8.89
N LYS A 395 26.45 -13.63 -9.64
CA LYS A 395 25.70 -14.32 -10.71
C LYS A 395 26.25 -13.94 -12.07
N SER A 396 26.11 -14.80 -13.05
CA SER A 396 26.69 -14.65 -14.38
C SER A 396 25.68 -14.68 -15.51
N THR A 397 24.50 -15.24 -15.28
CA THR A 397 23.47 -15.38 -16.31
C THR A 397 22.16 -14.69 -15.91
N ASP A 398 21.37 -14.26 -16.91
CA ASP A 398 20.07 -13.63 -16.66
C ASP A 398 19.08 -14.61 -16.00
N GLU A 399 19.22 -15.92 -16.26
CA GLU A 399 18.42 -16.96 -15.60
C GLU A 399 18.70 -17.03 -14.10
N GLU A 400 19.95 -16.88 -13.68
CA GLU A 400 20.32 -16.83 -12.26
C GLU A 400 19.75 -15.58 -11.58
N TYR A 401 19.81 -14.42 -12.23
CA TYR A 401 19.20 -13.18 -11.72
C TYR A 401 17.68 -13.29 -11.64
N ALA A 402 17.03 -13.93 -12.63
CA ALA A 402 15.59 -14.10 -12.71
C ALA A 402 15.04 -15.22 -11.81
N ALA A 403 15.88 -16.09 -11.23
CA ALA A 403 15.46 -17.33 -10.59
C ALA A 403 14.40 -17.16 -9.49
N ILE A 404 14.50 -16.13 -8.65
CA ILE A 404 13.50 -15.85 -7.60
C ILE A 404 12.15 -15.54 -8.23
N LEU A 405 12.13 -14.73 -9.29
CA LEU A 405 10.89 -14.37 -9.98
C LEU A 405 10.27 -15.57 -10.70
N THR A 406 11.06 -16.31 -11.45
CA THR A 406 10.57 -17.41 -12.30
C THR A 406 10.22 -18.69 -11.54
N LYS A 407 10.88 -18.94 -10.40
CA LYS A 407 10.67 -20.17 -9.63
C LYS A 407 9.88 -19.98 -8.34
N ILE A 408 9.70 -18.74 -7.87
CA ILE A 408 9.01 -18.47 -6.60
C ILE A 408 7.84 -17.51 -6.82
N VAL A 409 8.09 -16.27 -7.29
CA VAL A 409 7.07 -15.21 -7.29
C VAL A 409 5.98 -15.47 -8.32
N ILE A 410 6.35 -15.72 -9.58
CA ILE A 410 5.38 -15.98 -10.66
C ILE A 410 4.56 -17.26 -10.37
N PRO A 411 5.17 -18.40 -10.00
CA PRO A 411 4.41 -19.60 -9.62
C PRO A 411 3.47 -19.39 -8.43
N ALA A 412 3.88 -18.57 -7.44
CA ALA A 412 3.02 -18.21 -6.32
C ALA A 412 1.78 -17.40 -6.77
N ALA A 413 1.92 -16.51 -7.74
CA ALA A 413 0.80 -15.76 -8.33
C ALA A 413 -0.13 -16.70 -9.15
N GLU A 414 0.44 -17.55 -10.00
CA GLU A 414 -0.29 -18.50 -10.84
C GLU A 414 -1.14 -19.49 -10.03
N LYS A 415 -0.68 -19.89 -8.85
CA LYS A 415 -1.42 -20.74 -7.92
C LYS A 415 -2.79 -20.16 -7.54
N TYR A 416 -2.93 -18.84 -7.56
CA TYR A 416 -4.18 -18.13 -7.24
C TYR A 416 -4.87 -17.55 -8.48
N GLY A 417 -4.54 -18.03 -9.67
CA GLY A 417 -5.18 -17.65 -10.93
C GLY A 417 -4.73 -16.28 -11.45
N LEU A 418 -3.67 -15.72 -10.92
CA LEU A 418 -3.03 -14.50 -11.38
C LEU A 418 -1.96 -14.81 -12.42
N THR A 419 -1.50 -13.79 -13.14
CA THR A 419 -0.46 -13.89 -14.15
C THR A 419 0.70 -12.98 -13.81
N LYS A 420 1.80 -13.09 -14.54
CA LYS A 420 2.92 -12.13 -14.40
C LYS A 420 2.51 -10.69 -14.67
N ASP A 421 1.44 -10.46 -15.45
CA ASP A 421 0.93 -9.11 -15.75
C ASP A 421 0.21 -8.46 -14.55
N ASP A 422 -0.18 -9.28 -13.55
CA ASP A 422 -0.73 -8.82 -12.28
C ASP A 422 0.36 -8.55 -11.22
N ILE A 423 1.64 -8.77 -11.56
CA ILE A 423 2.78 -8.43 -10.73
C ILE A 423 3.32 -7.07 -11.15
N ILE A 424 3.29 -6.10 -10.24
CA ILE A 424 3.79 -4.75 -10.44
C ILE A 424 5.12 -4.62 -9.71
N CYS A 425 6.18 -4.33 -10.45
CA CYS A 425 7.52 -4.20 -9.89
C CYS A 425 7.83 -2.71 -9.65
N GLU A 426 8.10 -2.33 -8.41
CA GLU A 426 8.63 -1.00 -8.14
C GLU A 426 10.12 -0.98 -8.56
N ASP A 427 10.36 -0.38 -9.72
CA ASP A 427 11.66 -0.26 -10.39
C ASP A 427 12.19 1.18 -10.37
N LEU A 428 11.85 1.95 -9.34
CA LEU A 428 12.33 3.32 -9.16
C LEU A 428 13.74 3.35 -8.57
N GLY A 429 14.50 4.39 -8.91
CA GLY A 429 15.90 4.57 -8.47
C GLY A 429 16.93 4.06 -9.49
N GLU A 430 18.11 3.64 -9.00
CA GLU A 430 19.21 3.16 -9.84
C GLU A 430 19.01 1.69 -10.23
N VAL A 431 18.43 1.49 -11.43
CA VAL A 431 18.23 0.15 -11.99
C VAL A 431 19.53 -0.35 -12.59
N THR A 432 20.07 -1.45 -12.03
CA THR A 432 21.30 -2.07 -12.57
C THR A 432 21.03 -2.79 -13.89
N GLU A 433 22.06 -2.96 -14.70
CA GLU A 433 21.93 -3.62 -16.00
C GLU A 433 21.32 -5.04 -15.93
N PRO A 434 21.68 -5.92 -14.97
CA PRO A 434 21.00 -7.20 -14.82
C PRO A 434 19.51 -7.07 -14.50
N VAL A 435 19.13 -6.11 -13.65
CA VAL A 435 17.72 -5.84 -13.32
C VAL A 435 16.95 -5.41 -14.57
N ALA A 436 17.49 -4.46 -15.34
CA ALA A 436 16.85 -4.01 -16.57
C ALA A 436 16.63 -5.17 -17.56
N ARG A 437 17.64 -6.03 -17.78
CA ARG A 437 17.51 -7.21 -18.66
C ARG A 437 16.47 -8.20 -18.16
N VAL A 438 16.43 -8.50 -16.86
CA VAL A 438 15.42 -9.41 -16.28
C VAL A 438 14.00 -8.85 -16.47
N MET A 439 13.81 -7.55 -16.19
CA MET A 439 12.52 -6.89 -16.38
C MET A 439 12.05 -6.96 -17.84
N GLU A 440 12.95 -6.66 -18.78
CA GLU A 440 12.67 -6.70 -20.23
C GLU A 440 12.39 -8.14 -20.71
N ASN A 441 13.25 -9.10 -20.38
CA ASN A 441 13.12 -10.49 -20.83
C ASN A 441 11.82 -11.15 -20.34
N LEU A 442 11.42 -10.86 -19.10
CA LEU A 442 10.18 -11.36 -18.52
C LEU A 442 8.96 -10.49 -18.87
N LYS A 443 9.15 -9.32 -19.47
CA LYS A 443 8.11 -8.32 -19.75
C LYS A 443 7.32 -7.97 -18.48
N LEU A 444 8.01 -7.72 -17.40
CA LEU A 444 7.39 -7.35 -16.13
C LEU A 444 6.95 -5.90 -16.13
N SER A 445 5.86 -5.63 -15.42
CA SER A 445 5.32 -4.31 -15.27
C SER A 445 6.13 -3.49 -14.27
N GLY A 446 6.84 -2.48 -14.75
CA GLY A 446 7.44 -1.46 -13.90
C GLY A 446 6.52 -0.27 -13.65
N ILE A 447 6.99 0.74 -12.93
CA ILE A 447 6.28 1.97 -12.57
C ILE A 447 6.91 3.17 -13.31
N ALA A 448 6.07 4.09 -13.78
CA ALA A 448 6.47 5.37 -14.37
C ALA A 448 5.82 6.51 -13.58
N VAL A 449 6.64 7.35 -12.92
CA VAL A 449 6.18 8.48 -12.10
C VAL A 449 6.50 9.80 -12.81
N THR A 450 5.45 10.55 -13.22
CA THR A 450 5.64 11.75 -14.03
C THR A 450 6.13 12.97 -13.23
N GLN A 451 6.04 12.95 -11.89
CA GLN A 451 6.68 13.95 -11.04
C GLN A 451 8.20 13.96 -11.14
N PHE A 452 8.85 12.83 -11.52
CA PHE A 452 10.29 12.74 -11.75
C PHE A 452 10.73 13.15 -13.16
N ASP A 453 10.03 14.10 -13.79
CA ASP A 453 10.27 14.58 -15.17
C ASP A 453 10.16 13.51 -16.26
N TYR A 454 9.57 12.37 -15.94
CA TYR A 454 9.26 11.33 -16.89
C TYR A 454 8.14 11.79 -17.84
N ARG A 455 8.31 11.58 -19.15
CA ARG A 455 7.26 11.89 -20.13
C ARG A 455 6.37 10.68 -20.36
N GLY A 456 5.07 10.85 -20.14
CA GLY A 456 4.08 9.80 -20.32
C GLY A 456 4.12 9.13 -21.70
N ARG A 457 4.36 9.89 -22.76
CA ARG A 457 4.44 9.37 -24.15
C ARG A 457 5.53 8.34 -24.40
N PHE A 458 6.53 8.23 -23.53
CA PHE A 458 7.61 7.24 -23.64
C PHE A 458 7.42 6.04 -22.71
N THR A 459 6.28 5.98 -22.00
CA THR A 459 5.97 4.86 -21.12
C THR A 459 5.65 3.62 -21.94
N ALA A 460 6.30 2.51 -21.69
CA ALA A 460 5.97 1.24 -22.31
C ALA A 460 4.54 0.78 -21.91
N PRO A 461 3.79 0.14 -22.83
CA PRO A 461 2.39 -0.25 -22.60
C PRO A 461 2.16 -1.15 -21.37
N GLU A 462 3.15 -1.97 -21.01
CA GLU A 462 3.12 -2.87 -19.85
C GLU A 462 3.34 -2.15 -18.51
N LYS A 463 3.95 -0.96 -18.51
CA LYS A 463 4.18 -0.18 -17.30
C LYS A 463 2.88 0.41 -16.73
N ILE A 464 2.91 0.69 -15.43
CA ILE A 464 1.91 1.52 -14.78
C ILE A 464 2.40 2.97 -14.77
N ILE A 465 1.54 3.89 -15.18
CA ILE A 465 1.82 5.33 -15.12
C ILE A 465 1.03 5.99 -13.98
N MET A 466 1.68 6.90 -13.27
CA MET A 466 1.09 7.69 -12.19
C MET A 466 1.76 9.05 -12.08
N LEU A 467 1.09 10.01 -11.44
CA LEU A 467 1.71 11.29 -11.06
C LEU A 467 2.74 11.08 -9.97
N GLY A 468 2.34 10.48 -8.88
CA GLY A 468 3.13 10.12 -7.72
C GLY A 468 2.53 8.94 -6.96
N SER A 469 3.31 8.40 -6.03
CA SER A 469 2.90 7.36 -5.08
C SER A 469 2.82 7.96 -3.66
N HIS A 470 2.77 7.09 -2.65
CA HIS A 470 2.83 7.51 -1.24
C HIS A 470 4.15 8.19 -0.85
N ASP A 471 5.23 7.99 -1.60
CA ASP A 471 6.56 8.57 -1.36
C ASP A 471 6.78 9.91 -2.07
N ASN A 472 5.77 10.41 -2.77
CA ASN A 472 5.82 11.68 -3.46
C ASN A 472 4.97 12.73 -2.73
N PRO A 473 5.28 14.04 -2.88
CA PRO A 473 4.36 15.10 -2.49
C PRO A 473 3.01 14.92 -3.16
N SER A 474 1.91 15.34 -2.49
CA SER A 474 0.63 15.47 -3.19
C SER A 474 0.80 16.36 -4.40
N PHE A 475 0.04 16.08 -5.48
CA PHE A 475 0.26 16.79 -6.74
C PHE A 475 -0.03 18.29 -6.63
N ILE A 476 -0.92 18.69 -5.73
CA ILE A 476 -1.16 20.10 -5.38
C ILE A 476 0.10 20.74 -4.76
N GLU A 477 0.69 20.09 -3.75
CA GLU A 477 1.90 20.58 -3.07
C GLU A 477 3.09 20.64 -4.04
N PHE A 478 3.25 19.61 -4.86
CA PHE A 478 4.26 19.57 -5.92
C PHE A 478 4.12 20.72 -6.93
N THR A 479 2.90 20.93 -7.45
CA THR A 479 2.62 22.01 -8.38
C THR A 479 2.88 23.38 -7.75
N GLN A 480 2.39 23.60 -6.53
CA GLN A 480 2.64 24.83 -5.79
C GLN A 480 4.14 25.10 -5.62
N GLY A 481 4.91 24.06 -5.28
CA GLY A 481 6.37 24.14 -5.14
C GLY A 481 7.06 24.53 -6.45
N LYS A 482 6.65 23.97 -7.58
CA LYS A 482 7.20 24.30 -8.90
C LYS A 482 6.94 25.76 -9.30
N PHE A 483 5.72 26.24 -9.10
CA PHE A 483 5.37 27.62 -9.41
C PHE A 483 6.07 28.63 -8.48
N ASN A 484 6.14 28.34 -7.18
CA ASN A 484 6.88 29.19 -6.23
C ASN A 484 8.39 29.27 -6.58
N ALA A 485 8.98 28.14 -6.99
CA ALA A 485 10.37 28.11 -7.43
C ALA A 485 10.59 28.95 -8.70
N ALA A 486 9.64 28.89 -9.66
CA ALA A 486 9.69 29.67 -10.90
C ALA A 486 9.55 31.18 -10.65
N GLU A 487 8.80 31.62 -9.63
CA GLU A 487 8.75 33.02 -9.20
C GLU A 487 10.07 33.49 -8.59
N ALA A 488 10.83 32.59 -7.98
CA ALA A 488 12.06 32.90 -7.26
C ALA A 488 13.34 32.80 -8.11
N SER A 489 13.31 32.10 -9.27
CA SER A 489 14.50 31.78 -10.06
C SER A 489 14.18 31.65 -11.55
N GLU A 490 14.96 32.31 -12.42
CA GLU A 490 14.85 32.18 -13.88
C GLU A 490 15.16 30.75 -14.36
N ASP A 491 16.10 30.02 -13.71
CA ASP A 491 16.38 28.62 -14.03
C ASP A 491 15.14 27.72 -13.76
N ALA A 492 14.50 27.91 -12.62
CA ALA A 492 13.28 27.17 -12.28
C ALA A 492 12.10 27.53 -13.19
N LYS A 493 12.01 28.81 -13.59
CA LYS A 493 11.01 29.28 -14.57
C LYS A 493 11.21 28.62 -15.94
N THR A 494 12.45 28.59 -16.44
CA THR A 494 12.79 27.90 -17.69
C THR A 494 12.41 26.42 -17.62
N LYS A 495 12.70 25.72 -16.50
CA LYS A 495 12.31 24.32 -16.29
C LYS A 495 10.79 24.13 -16.26
N LEU A 496 10.04 25.08 -15.68
CA LEU A 496 8.58 25.04 -15.70
C LEU A 496 8.04 25.22 -17.13
N GLU A 497 8.58 26.18 -17.90
CA GLU A 497 8.23 26.41 -19.29
C GLU A 497 8.56 25.20 -20.18
N GLU A 498 9.72 24.56 -19.99
CA GLU A 498 10.07 23.30 -20.69
C GLU A 498 9.10 22.17 -20.35
N LYS A 499 8.68 22.03 -19.09
CA LYS A 499 7.69 21.01 -18.69
C LYS A 499 6.32 21.35 -19.29
N ALA A 500 5.91 22.63 -19.30
CA ALA A 500 4.67 23.07 -19.93
C ALA A 500 4.65 22.79 -21.43
N HIS A 501 5.75 23.05 -22.14
CA HIS A 501 5.91 22.69 -23.55
C HIS A 501 5.72 21.18 -23.79
N LYS A 502 6.37 20.35 -22.98
CA LYS A 502 6.24 18.88 -23.06
C LYS A 502 4.80 18.43 -22.83
N LEU A 503 4.12 19.00 -21.81
CA LEU A 503 2.72 18.70 -21.52
C LEU A 503 1.80 19.17 -22.67
N ALA A 504 2.02 20.37 -23.20
CA ALA A 504 1.27 20.86 -24.35
C ALA A 504 1.38 19.91 -25.53
N MET A 505 2.59 19.46 -25.89
CA MET A 505 2.80 18.47 -26.96
C MET A 505 2.07 17.14 -26.75
N ASP A 506 1.88 16.74 -25.51
CA ASP A 506 1.31 15.43 -25.15
C ASP A 506 -0.20 15.50 -24.85
N THR A 507 -0.81 16.71 -24.85
CA THR A 507 -2.21 16.91 -24.42
C THR A 507 -3.02 17.93 -25.24
N TYR A 508 -2.41 18.67 -26.20
CA TYR A 508 -3.16 19.62 -27.05
C TYR A 508 -4.16 18.91 -27.96
N THR A 509 -5.20 19.61 -28.36
CA THR A 509 -6.24 19.11 -29.26
C THR A 509 -6.30 19.93 -30.54
N GLU A 510 -7.03 19.46 -31.56
CA GLU A 510 -7.23 20.17 -32.84
C GLU A 510 -7.94 21.54 -32.63
N ASP A 511 -8.62 21.73 -31.49
CA ASP A 511 -9.35 22.97 -31.19
C ASP A 511 -8.47 24.00 -30.44
N ASP A 512 -7.26 23.64 -30.01
CA ASP A 512 -6.34 24.53 -29.29
C ASP A 512 -5.44 25.31 -30.27
N ASP A 513 -5.18 26.61 -29.95
CA ASP A 513 -3.95 27.27 -30.40
C ASP A 513 -2.81 26.77 -29.52
N PHE A 514 -1.79 26.17 -30.14
CA PHE A 514 -0.72 25.50 -29.40
C PHE A 514 0.08 26.45 -28.50
N ASP A 515 0.45 27.64 -29.03
CA ASP A 515 1.27 28.60 -28.32
C ASP A 515 0.50 29.21 -27.12
N GLU A 516 -0.82 29.47 -27.33
CA GLU A 516 -1.69 29.95 -26.25
C GLU A 516 -1.87 28.88 -25.16
N TYR A 517 -2.09 27.62 -25.56
CA TYR A 517 -2.25 26.52 -24.64
C TYR A 517 -0.99 26.25 -23.82
N GLU A 518 0.19 26.23 -24.46
CA GLU A 518 1.48 26.10 -23.78
C GLU A 518 1.69 27.23 -22.76
N ALA A 519 1.44 28.48 -23.19
CA ALA A 519 1.55 29.64 -22.33
C ALA A 519 0.58 29.59 -21.14
N LYS A 520 -0.61 29.01 -21.31
CA LYS A 520 -1.59 28.82 -20.25
C LYS A 520 -1.10 27.79 -19.22
N ILE A 521 -0.58 26.64 -19.66
CA ILE A 521 -0.02 25.60 -18.79
C ILE A 521 1.14 26.17 -17.94
N SER A 522 2.00 27.01 -18.51
CA SER A 522 3.15 27.57 -17.78
C SER A 522 2.80 28.66 -16.77
N LYS A 523 1.59 29.27 -16.83
CA LYS A 523 1.17 30.40 -16.00
C LYS A 523 0.04 30.08 -15.03
N ASP A 524 -0.76 29.03 -15.30
CA ASP A 524 -1.91 28.64 -14.49
C ASP A 524 -1.71 27.27 -13.88
N LYS A 525 -1.69 27.18 -12.55
CA LYS A 525 -1.52 25.93 -11.80
C LYS A 525 -2.59 24.91 -12.12
N LYS A 526 -3.84 25.32 -12.33
CA LYS A 526 -4.95 24.43 -12.64
C LYS A 526 -4.80 23.80 -14.03
N GLU A 527 -4.39 24.60 -15.00
CA GLU A 527 -4.10 24.10 -16.35
C GLU A 527 -2.88 23.18 -16.37
N PHE A 528 -1.85 23.50 -15.59
CA PHE A 528 -0.70 22.61 -15.40
C PHE A 528 -1.12 21.26 -14.79
N MET A 529 -1.98 21.29 -13.76
CA MET A 529 -2.51 20.09 -13.14
C MET A 529 -3.37 19.29 -14.12
N LEU A 530 -4.30 19.94 -14.81
CA LEU A 530 -5.16 19.29 -15.80
C LEU A 530 -4.34 18.63 -16.92
N ALA A 531 -3.39 19.35 -17.51
CA ALA A 531 -2.51 18.80 -18.54
C ALA A 531 -1.71 17.59 -18.04
N SER A 532 -1.20 17.65 -16.80
CA SER A 532 -0.49 16.52 -16.18
C SER A 532 -1.39 15.31 -15.94
N PHE A 533 -2.65 15.52 -15.56
CA PHE A 533 -3.63 14.44 -15.45
C PHE A 533 -3.95 13.83 -16.80
N VAL A 534 -4.13 14.67 -17.84
CA VAL A 534 -4.39 14.21 -19.22
C VAL A 534 -3.21 13.40 -19.76
N GLU A 535 -1.96 13.79 -19.45
CA GLU A 535 -0.74 13.07 -19.87
C GLU A 535 -0.78 11.57 -19.49
N LEU A 536 -1.38 11.22 -18.36
CA LEU A 536 -1.52 9.82 -17.94
C LEU A 536 -2.35 9.01 -18.95
N PHE A 537 -3.42 9.61 -19.48
CA PHE A 537 -4.38 8.94 -20.38
C PHE A 537 -3.98 9.01 -21.85
N THR A 538 -3.14 9.95 -22.23
CA THR A 538 -2.56 10.03 -23.60
C THR A 538 -1.32 9.15 -23.74
N SER A 539 -0.71 8.70 -22.64
CA SER A 539 0.44 7.80 -22.64
C SER A 539 0.14 6.45 -23.31
N PRO A 540 1.13 5.70 -23.80
CA PRO A 540 0.94 4.34 -24.28
C PRO A 540 0.61 3.32 -23.16
N ALA A 541 0.91 3.63 -21.90
CA ALA A 541 0.64 2.75 -20.77
C ALA A 541 -0.85 2.40 -20.66
N LYS A 542 -1.18 1.11 -20.54
CA LYS A 542 -2.57 0.66 -20.42
C LYS A 542 -3.14 0.84 -19.02
N ARG A 543 -2.29 0.93 -18.02
CA ARG A 543 -2.67 1.01 -16.61
C ARG A 543 -2.29 2.36 -16.04
N VAL A 544 -3.30 3.09 -15.56
CA VAL A 544 -3.15 4.36 -14.86
C VAL A 544 -3.46 4.12 -13.38
N GLN A 545 -2.56 4.50 -12.48
CA GLN A 545 -2.84 4.55 -11.06
C GLN A 545 -2.82 5.98 -10.55
N VAL A 546 -3.74 6.30 -9.66
CA VAL A 546 -3.84 7.63 -9.04
C VAL A 546 -3.78 7.47 -7.52
N PHE A 547 -2.94 8.25 -6.86
CA PHE A 547 -2.90 8.27 -5.41
C PHE A 547 -4.13 9.03 -4.87
N PHE A 548 -4.67 8.60 -3.74
CA PHE A 548 -5.94 9.15 -3.23
C PHE A 548 -5.90 10.66 -3.01
N THR A 549 -4.75 11.23 -2.59
CA THR A 549 -4.64 12.68 -2.40
C THR A 549 -4.81 13.43 -3.71
N ASP A 550 -4.29 12.89 -4.81
CA ASP A 550 -4.33 13.52 -6.12
C ASP A 550 -5.72 13.43 -6.73
N PHE A 551 -6.40 12.28 -6.57
CA PHE A 551 -7.77 12.13 -7.07
C PHE A 551 -8.76 13.05 -6.35
N PHE A 552 -8.76 13.01 -5.01
CA PHE A 552 -9.70 13.78 -4.21
C PHE A 552 -9.31 15.27 -4.03
N GLY A 553 -8.13 15.69 -4.54
CA GLY A 553 -7.67 17.07 -4.42
C GLY A 553 -7.24 17.44 -3.01
N ILE A 554 -6.62 16.51 -2.27
CA ILE A 554 -6.12 16.75 -0.92
C ILE A 554 -4.69 17.30 -0.98
N GLY A 555 -4.52 18.57 -0.66
CA GLY A 555 -3.23 19.29 -0.73
C GLY A 555 -2.29 18.98 0.43
N LYS A 556 -2.23 17.72 0.91
CA LYS A 556 -1.34 17.27 1.99
C LYS A 556 -0.56 16.04 1.55
N THR A 557 0.73 16.02 1.80
CA THR A 557 1.61 14.88 1.53
C THR A 557 1.43 13.81 2.60
N TYR A 558 1.37 12.54 2.19
CA TYR A 558 1.14 11.38 3.06
C TYR A 558 2.42 10.86 3.72
N ASN A 559 3.51 10.81 2.95
CA ASN A 559 4.82 10.38 3.43
C ASN A 559 5.94 11.18 2.76
N ARG A 560 7.02 11.41 3.49
CA ARG A 560 8.27 12.00 2.98
C ARG A 560 9.42 11.09 3.34
N PRO A 561 10.02 10.39 2.37
CA PRO A 561 11.16 9.51 2.62
C PRO A 561 12.28 10.21 3.40
N GLY A 562 12.74 9.59 4.48
CA GLY A 562 13.75 10.15 5.38
C GLY A 562 13.23 11.05 6.50
N GLU A 563 11.95 11.41 6.50
CA GLU A 563 11.29 12.12 7.59
C GLU A 563 10.46 11.14 8.45
N THR A 564 10.17 11.55 9.68
CA THR A 564 9.33 10.76 10.61
C THR A 564 8.11 11.52 11.09
N GLU A 565 8.19 12.85 11.10
CA GLU A 565 7.11 13.71 11.58
C GLU A 565 5.98 13.77 10.55
N ASP A 566 4.75 13.56 11.00
CA ASP A 566 3.52 13.58 10.18
C ASP A 566 3.45 12.56 9.03
N CYS A 567 4.44 11.66 8.89
CA CYS A 567 4.41 10.61 7.88
C CYS A 567 3.43 9.50 8.25
N TRP A 568 2.71 8.95 7.26
CA TRP A 568 1.76 7.83 7.39
C TRP A 568 0.52 8.12 8.26
N THR A 569 0.29 9.37 8.65
CA THR A 569 -0.80 9.76 9.56
C THR A 569 -2.03 10.33 8.88
N LEU A 570 -1.90 10.84 7.66
CA LEU A 570 -2.99 11.50 6.94
C LEU A 570 -4.19 10.56 6.73
N ARG A 571 -5.40 11.09 6.97
CA ARG A 571 -6.68 10.44 6.66
C ARG A 571 -7.51 11.27 5.70
N MET A 572 -8.38 10.61 4.96
CA MET A 572 -9.46 11.30 4.24
C MET A 572 -10.50 11.84 5.23
N PRO A 573 -11.12 12.99 4.92
CA PRO A 573 -12.30 13.45 5.66
C PRO A 573 -13.41 12.40 5.68
N ASP A 574 -14.20 12.37 6.76
CA ASP A 574 -15.32 11.43 6.86
C ASP A 574 -16.37 11.67 5.75
N ASP A 575 -16.56 12.93 5.29
CA ASP A 575 -17.35 13.29 4.09
C ASP A 575 -16.43 13.53 2.89
N ILE A 576 -15.75 12.46 2.44
CA ILE A 576 -14.81 12.56 1.32
C ILE A 576 -15.50 12.92 -0.01
N GLU A 577 -16.74 12.49 -0.22
CA GLU A 577 -17.50 12.83 -1.43
C GLU A 577 -17.78 14.33 -1.49
N GLY A 578 -18.23 14.94 -0.39
CA GLY A 578 -18.45 16.39 -0.32
C GLY A 578 -17.16 17.20 -0.44
N GLU A 579 -16.05 16.73 0.14
CA GLU A 579 -14.74 17.39 -0.03
C GLU A 579 -14.23 17.27 -1.48
N TYR A 580 -14.43 16.13 -2.14
CA TYR A 580 -14.09 15.96 -3.55
C TYR A 580 -14.90 16.88 -4.47
N GLU A 581 -16.21 16.99 -4.27
CA GLU A 581 -17.08 17.93 -5.00
C GLU A 581 -16.61 19.38 -4.84
N LYS A 582 -16.24 19.78 -3.62
CA LYS A 582 -15.67 21.11 -3.35
C LYS A 582 -14.35 21.31 -4.09
N ASN A 583 -13.44 20.33 -4.03
CA ASN A 583 -12.13 20.41 -4.66
C ASN A 583 -12.22 20.44 -6.20
N LEU A 584 -13.23 19.77 -6.78
CA LEU A 584 -13.52 19.86 -8.23
C LEU A 584 -13.92 21.29 -8.64
N ARG A 585 -14.80 21.93 -7.86
CA ARG A 585 -15.19 23.35 -8.11
C ARG A 585 -14.02 24.31 -7.97
N GLU A 586 -13.11 24.02 -7.06
CA GLU A 586 -11.89 24.79 -6.87
C GLU A 586 -10.80 24.47 -7.93
N GLY A 587 -11.02 23.46 -8.79
CA GLY A 587 -10.03 23.02 -9.78
C GLY A 587 -8.82 22.31 -9.20
N ASN A 588 -8.95 21.75 -7.99
CA ASN A 588 -7.92 21.00 -7.29
C ASN A 588 -8.12 19.47 -7.40
N GLY A 589 -9.36 19.02 -7.68
CA GLY A 589 -9.72 17.62 -7.80
C GLY A 589 -9.49 17.07 -9.23
N PHE A 590 -9.43 15.76 -9.34
CA PHE A 590 -9.25 15.04 -10.60
C PHE A 590 -10.59 14.92 -11.34
N ASN A 591 -10.91 15.87 -12.24
CA ASN A 591 -12.13 15.84 -13.04
C ASN A 591 -12.00 14.79 -14.16
N LEU A 592 -12.32 13.54 -13.84
CA LEU A 592 -12.11 12.41 -14.75
C LEU A 592 -12.86 12.56 -16.10
N PRO A 593 -14.14 13.01 -16.15
CA PRO A 593 -14.80 13.26 -17.45
C PRO A 593 -14.05 14.24 -18.34
N GLU A 594 -13.59 15.36 -17.80
CA GLU A 594 -12.82 16.38 -18.54
C GLU A 594 -11.50 15.82 -19.07
N ILE A 595 -10.79 15.07 -18.22
CA ILE A 595 -9.52 14.43 -18.56
C ILE A 595 -9.71 13.44 -19.71
N LEU A 596 -10.72 12.56 -19.62
CA LEU A 596 -11.02 11.57 -20.66
C LEU A 596 -11.45 12.23 -21.98
N ALA A 597 -12.31 13.25 -21.90
CA ALA A 597 -12.74 13.98 -23.09
C ALA A 597 -11.55 14.63 -23.82
N ARG A 598 -10.66 15.28 -23.06
CA ARG A 598 -9.47 15.90 -23.64
C ARG A 598 -8.49 14.86 -24.19
N ALA A 599 -8.27 13.77 -23.51
CA ALA A 599 -7.40 12.68 -23.98
C ALA A 599 -7.94 12.03 -25.28
N ILE A 600 -9.27 11.83 -25.41
CA ILE A 600 -9.90 11.32 -26.63
C ILE A 600 -9.74 12.34 -27.79
N ARG A 601 -9.91 13.64 -27.54
CA ARG A 601 -9.68 14.69 -28.53
C ARG A 601 -8.21 14.75 -28.95
N HIS A 602 -7.28 14.67 -28.03
CA HIS A 602 -5.84 14.61 -28.34
C HIS A 602 -5.50 13.41 -29.23
N LYS A 603 -6.07 12.22 -28.93
CA LYS A 603 -5.91 11.04 -29.81
C LYS A 603 -6.40 11.30 -31.23
N GLY A 604 -7.34 12.22 -31.39
CA GLY A 604 -7.80 12.76 -32.67
C GLY A 604 -8.39 11.73 -33.64
N GLY A 605 -8.47 12.10 -34.94
CA GLY A 605 -8.79 11.19 -36.02
C GLY A 605 -10.11 10.43 -35.82
N LYS A 606 -10.06 9.09 -35.94
CA LYS A 606 -11.23 8.22 -35.80
C LYS A 606 -11.74 8.19 -34.33
N ALA A 607 -10.86 8.26 -33.36
CA ALA A 607 -11.25 8.21 -31.95
C ALA A 607 -12.19 9.35 -31.56
N ALA A 608 -11.89 10.57 -31.97
CA ALA A 608 -12.77 11.72 -31.72
C ALA A 608 -14.03 11.72 -32.61
N LYS A 609 -13.90 11.37 -33.88
CA LYS A 609 -15.02 11.43 -34.85
C LYS A 609 -16.10 10.40 -34.57
N ASP A 610 -15.73 9.17 -34.21
CA ASP A 610 -16.67 8.08 -33.99
C ASP A 610 -17.34 8.17 -32.59
N ASN A 611 -16.82 9.00 -31.66
CA ASN A 611 -17.26 9.09 -30.27
C ASN A 611 -17.86 10.45 -29.89
N LYS A 612 -18.48 11.17 -30.82
CA LYS A 612 -19.05 12.51 -30.58
C LYS A 612 -20.10 12.55 -29.50
N GLU A 613 -20.97 11.54 -29.42
CA GLU A 613 -21.98 11.45 -28.37
C GLU A 613 -21.33 11.19 -26.98
N LEU A 614 -20.33 10.33 -26.94
CA LEU A 614 -19.53 10.10 -25.71
C LEU A 614 -18.84 11.38 -25.25
N LEU A 615 -18.19 12.11 -26.16
CA LEU A 615 -17.54 13.39 -25.84
C LEU A 615 -18.53 14.40 -25.27
N ALA A 616 -19.72 14.54 -25.89
CA ALA A 616 -20.77 15.44 -25.38
C ALA A 616 -21.26 15.03 -23.98
N ASN A 617 -21.34 13.72 -23.70
CA ASN A 617 -21.69 13.22 -22.37
C ASN A 617 -20.58 13.49 -21.35
N LEU A 618 -19.31 13.25 -21.71
CA LEU A 618 -18.17 13.54 -20.83
C LEU A 618 -18.07 15.03 -20.51
N ASP A 619 -18.24 15.93 -21.50
CA ASP A 619 -18.27 17.38 -21.30
C ASP A 619 -19.41 17.78 -20.34
N LYS A 620 -20.63 17.27 -20.60
CA LYS A 620 -21.78 17.49 -19.72
C LYS A 620 -21.45 17.14 -18.26
N TYR A 621 -20.86 15.97 -18.01
CA TYR A 621 -20.56 15.56 -16.65
C TYR A 621 -19.36 16.30 -16.07
N ALA A 622 -18.37 16.70 -16.88
CA ALA A 622 -17.29 17.57 -16.46
C ALA A 622 -17.81 18.92 -15.92
N ASP A 623 -18.80 19.49 -16.59
CA ASP A 623 -19.41 20.77 -16.20
C ASP A 623 -20.27 20.59 -14.92
N ILE A 624 -21.11 19.54 -14.86
CA ILE A 624 -21.92 19.25 -13.65
C ILE A 624 -21.06 19.11 -12.41
N LEU A 625 -19.89 18.47 -12.51
CA LEU A 625 -18.99 18.29 -11.38
C LEU A 625 -18.30 19.60 -10.93
N LYS A 626 -18.30 20.64 -11.77
CA LYS A 626 -17.78 21.98 -11.44
C LYS A 626 -18.85 22.93 -10.86
N GLU A 627 -20.13 22.62 -11.03
CA GLU A 627 -21.27 23.36 -10.45
C GLU A 627 -21.45 23.04 -8.95
#